data_5c046788d6acc8802820ed75c1658430
#
_entry.id   5c046788d6acc8802820ed75c1658430
#
_cell.length_a   1.000
_cell.length_b   1.000
_cell.length_c   1.000
_cell.angle_alpha   90.00
_cell.angle_beta   90.00
_cell.angle_gamma   90.00
#
_symmetry.space_group_name_H-M   'P 1'
#
loop_
_entity.id
_entity.type
_entity.pdbx_description
1 polymer ?
#
loop_
_entity_poly.entity_id
_entity_poly.type
_entity_poly.pdbx_seq_one_letter_code
_entity_poly.pdbx_strand_id
1 'polypeptide(L)'
;MTKIYIYCLFDRFDNFLGVYSSLKAVHRDAVSLCNKGNRGVDIVFENKRLPCNLITLRNLFKGQFNTEVTYTSDAAAVKVFKTKIKE
;
A
#
# COMPACT_ATOMS: atom_id res chain seq x y z
N MET A 1 5.09 -6.76 25.09
CA MET A 1 5.64 -7.29 23.82
C MET A 1 5.27 -6.35 22.67
N THR A 2 6.25 -5.97 21.91
CA THR A 2 6.04 -5.05 20.78
C THR A 2 5.47 -5.82 19.59
N LYS A 3 4.34 -5.37 19.08
CA LYS A 3 3.79 -5.94 17.86
C LYS A 3 4.51 -5.33 16.68
N ILE A 4 5.06 -6.19 15.82
CA ILE A 4 5.78 -5.76 14.63
C ILE A 4 4.86 -5.97 13.44
N TYR A 5 4.57 -4.89 12.74
CA TYR A 5 3.81 -4.94 11.50
C TYR A 5 4.76 -4.87 10.32
N ILE A 6 4.39 -5.55 9.26
CA ILE A 6 5.09 -5.47 7.98
C ILE A 6 4.08 -5.14 6.88
N TYR A 7 4.61 -4.59 5.82
CA TYR A 7 3.81 -4.18 4.66
C TYR A 7 4.39 -4.88 3.44
N CYS A 8 3.56 -5.67 2.78
CA CYS A 8 3.97 -6.41 1.60
C CYS A 8 3.45 -5.72 0.36
N LEU A 9 4.29 -5.57 -0.63
CA LEU A 9 3.95 -4.88 -1.87
C LEU A 9 3.86 -5.90 -3.00
N PHE A 10 2.76 -5.85 -3.75
CA PHE A 10 2.48 -6.74 -4.88
C PHE A 10 2.08 -5.91 -6.09
N ASP A 11 2.36 -6.40 -7.28
CA ASP A 11 1.82 -5.78 -8.49
C ASP A 11 0.37 -6.25 -8.72
N ARG A 12 -0.25 -5.78 -9.80
CA ARG A 12 -1.64 -6.12 -10.11
C ARG A 12 -1.84 -7.58 -10.48
N PHE A 13 -0.77 -8.31 -10.76
CA PHE A 13 -0.80 -9.73 -11.07
C PHE A 13 -0.43 -10.60 -9.87
N ASP A 14 -0.37 -9.99 -8.68
CA ASP A 14 -0.03 -10.64 -7.41
C ASP A 14 1.43 -11.13 -7.35
N ASN A 15 2.32 -10.55 -8.17
CA ASN A 15 3.75 -10.80 -8.03
C ASN A 15 4.29 -10.02 -6.84
N PHE A 16 5.03 -10.71 -5.98
CA PHE A 16 5.61 -10.09 -4.79
C PHE A 16 6.75 -9.15 -5.19
N LEU A 17 6.68 -7.91 -4.74
CA LEU A 17 7.67 -6.89 -5.08
C LEU A 17 8.59 -6.53 -3.91
N GLY A 18 8.14 -6.71 -2.68
CA GLY A 18 8.97 -6.40 -1.54
C GLY A 18 8.22 -6.39 -0.23
N VAL A 19 8.98 -6.38 0.86
CA VAL A 19 8.44 -6.28 2.21
C VAL A 19 9.08 -5.08 2.91
N TYR A 20 8.28 -4.36 3.68
CA TYR A 20 8.69 -3.11 4.30
C TYR A 20 8.30 -3.12 5.78
N SER A 21 9.13 -2.54 6.62
CA SER A 21 8.81 -2.35 8.03
C SER A 21 8.25 -0.97 8.33
N SER A 22 8.21 -0.09 7.33
CA SER A 22 7.80 1.30 7.48
C SER A 22 6.66 1.62 6.54
N LEU A 23 5.60 2.20 7.08
CA LEU A 23 4.47 2.68 6.30
C LEU A 23 4.90 3.73 5.28
N LYS A 24 5.78 4.64 5.70
CA LYS A 24 6.29 5.69 4.83
C LYS A 24 7.06 5.12 3.64
N ALA A 25 7.88 4.10 3.87
CA ALA A 25 8.69 3.48 2.82
C ALA A 25 7.83 2.74 1.80
N VAL A 26 6.84 1.96 2.25
CA VAL A 26 5.97 1.23 1.32
C VAL A 26 5.11 2.20 0.53
N HIS A 27 4.62 3.26 1.15
CA HIS A 27 3.84 4.29 0.45
C HIS A 27 4.66 4.95 -0.65
N ARG A 28 5.89 5.35 -0.32
CA ARG A 28 6.79 5.98 -1.29
C ARG A 28 7.01 5.10 -2.52
N ASP A 29 7.30 3.81 -2.30
CA ASP A 29 7.57 2.90 -3.40
C ASP A 29 6.31 2.57 -4.20
N ALA A 30 5.16 2.43 -3.52
CA ALA A 30 3.88 2.19 -4.20
C ALA A 30 3.53 3.36 -5.12
N VAL A 31 3.68 4.59 -4.64
CA VAL A 31 3.43 5.79 -5.46
C VAL A 31 4.40 5.84 -6.64
N SER A 32 5.67 5.57 -6.39
CA SER A 32 6.69 5.59 -7.44
C SER A 32 6.38 4.58 -8.55
N LEU A 33 5.92 3.39 -8.19
CA LEU A 33 5.57 2.37 -9.17
C LEU A 33 4.34 2.71 -9.99
N CYS A 34 3.38 3.42 -9.40
CA CYS A 34 2.15 3.82 -10.10
C CYS A 34 2.29 5.12 -10.86
N ASN A 35 3.16 6.03 -10.42
CA ASN A 35 3.27 7.38 -10.96
C ASN A 35 4.25 7.44 -12.14
N LYS A 36 4.02 6.57 -13.12
CA LYS A 36 4.82 6.57 -14.35
C LYS A 36 4.20 7.53 -15.35
N GLY A 37 5.02 8.42 -15.89
CA GLY A 37 4.55 9.38 -16.86
C GLY A 37 3.75 10.54 -16.29
N ASN A 38 3.98 10.89 -15.02
CA ASN A 38 3.34 12.00 -14.30
C ASN A 38 1.82 11.89 -14.24
N ARG A 39 1.32 10.68 -14.08
CA ARG A 39 -0.11 10.44 -13.94
C ARG A 39 -0.51 10.46 -12.47
N GLY A 40 -1.74 10.90 -12.20
CA GLY A 40 -2.28 10.90 -10.85
C GLY A 40 -2.43 9.49 -10.30
N VAL A 41 -2.20 9.35 -9.00
CA VAL A 41 -2.33 8.08 -8.30
C VAL A 41 -3.44 8.22 -7.26
N ASP A 42 -4.34 7.25 -7.20
CA ASP A 42 -5.38 7.16 -6.18
C ASP A 42 -5.17 5.93 -5.32
N ILE A 43 -5.65 5.98 -4.09
CA ILE A 43 -5.78 4.80 -3.24
C ILE A 43 -7.21 4.31 -3.37
N VAL A 44 -7.39 3.01 -3.61
CA VAL A 44 -8.71 2.39 -3.69
C VAL A 44 -8.84 1.39 -2.54
N PHE A 45 -9.90 1.55 -1.77
CA PHE A 45 -10.20 0.67 -0.65
C PHE A 45 -11.72 0.46 -0.59
N GLU A 46 -12.13 -0.81 -0.60
CA GLU A 46 -13.55 -1.18 -0.59
C GLU A 46 -14.36 -0.46 -1.68
N ASN A 47 -13.81 -0.42 -2.88
CA ASN A 47 -14.42 0.20 -4.06
C ASN A 47 -14.57 1.72 -3.98
N LYS A 48 -13.86 2.37 -3.05
CA LYS A 48 -13.85 3.83 -2.93
C LYS A 48 -12.49 4.37 -3.32
N ARG A 49 -12.49 5.46 -4.08
CA ARG A 49 -11.27 6.19 -4.41
C ARG A 49 -11.00 7.22 -3.34
N LEU A 50 -9.76 7.22 -2.85
CA LEU A 50 -9.34 8.09 -1.76
C LEU A 50 -8.08 8.84 -2.17
N PRO A 51 -7.81 10.00 -1.54
CA PRO A 51 -6.58 10.74 -1.83
C PRO A 51 -5.35 9.90 -1.56
N CYS A 52 -4.38 9.97 -2.46
CA CYS A 52 -3.14 9.21 -2.33
C CYS A 52 -2.14 10.01 -1.50
N ASN A 53 -2.17 9.81 -0.20
CA ASN A 53 -1.20 10.41 0.71
C ASN A 53 -1.00 9.51 1.92
N LEU A 54 0.05 9.81 2.68
CA LEU A 54 0.43 8.97 3.82
C LEU A 54 -0.63 8.98 4.92
N ILE A 55 -1.32 10.09 5.11
CA ILE A 55 -2.37 10.20 6.11
C ILE A 55 -3.52 9.27 5.79
N THR A 56 -3.95 9.23 4.53
CA THR A 56 -5.00 8.32 4.08
C THR A 56 -4.60 6.87 4.34
N LEU A 57 -3.38 6.49 3.95
CA LEU A 57 -2.90 5.13 4.15
C LEU A 57 -2.83 4.77 5.62
N ARG A 58 -2.33 5.69 6.45
CA ARG A 58 -2.24 5.47 7.89
C ARG A 58 -3.62 5.24 8.49
N ASN A 59 -4.61 6.04 8.08
CA ASN A 59 -5.98 5.92 8.61
C ASN A 59 -6.63 4.61 8.18
N LEU A 60 -6.39 4.16 6.94
CA LEU A 60 -6.95 2.90 6.46
C LEU A 60 -6.39 1.70 7.21
N PHE A 61 -5.12 1.77 7.60
CA PHE A 61 -4.45 0.67 8.28
C PHE A 61 -4.52 0.75 9.81
N LYS A 62 -5.01 1.86 10.35
CA LYS A 62 -5.03 2.06 11.79
C LYS A 62 -5.90 1.01 12.47
N GLY A 63 -5.31 0.26 13.41
CA GLY A 63 -6.02 -0.78 14.14
C GLY A 63 -6.39 -2.01 13.31
N GLN A 64 -5.93 -2.06 12.05
CA GLN A 64 -6.23 -3.17 11.15
C GLN A 64 -4.96 -3.96 10.84
N PHE A 65 -5.13 -5.25 10.59
CA PHE A 65 -4.07 -6.09 10.04
C PHE A 65 -4.71 -7.13 9.12
N ASN A 66 -3.92 -7.75 8.27
CA ASN A 66 -4.42 -8.60 7.18
C ASN A 66 -5.38 -7.82 6.28
N THR A 67 -5.02 -6.56 6.03
CA THR A 67 -5.82 -5.63 5.23
C THR A 67 -5.01 -5.18 4.03
N GLU A 68 -5.67 -5.08 2.89
CA GLU A 68 -5.05 -4.72 1.63
C GLU A 68 -5.65 -3.43 1.10
N VAL A 69 -4.80 -2.54 0.56
CA VAL A 69 -5.24 -1.38 -0.20
C VAL A 69 -4.58 -1.42 -1.57
N THR A 70 -5.20 -0.77 -2.55
CA THR A 70 -4.68 -0.72 -3.92
C THR A 70 -4.32 0.72 -4.27
N TYR A 71 -3.11 0.90 -4.81
CA TYR A 71 -2.70 2.15 -5.43
C TYR A 71 -2.90 1.98 -6.92
N THR A 72 -3.56 2.91 -7.57
CA THR A 72 -3.86 2.80 -8.99
C THR A 72 -3.69 4.13 -9.71
N SER A 73 -3.29 4.04 -10.96
CA SER A 73 -3.20 5.15 -11.89
C SER A 73 -3.61 4.65 -13.27
N ASP A 74 -3.58 5.53 -14.27
CA ASP A 74 -3.84 5.12 -15.64
C ASP A 74 -2.79 4.14 -16.17
N ALA A 75 -1.60 4.13 -15.56
CA ALA A 75 -0.47 3.35 -16.08
C ALA A 75 -0.24 2.04 -15.33
N ALA A 76 -0.61 1.96 -14.05
CA ALA A 76 -0.24 0.81 -13.23
C ALA A 76 -1.13 0.69 -11.99
N ALA A 77 -1.06 -0.47 -11.37
CA ALA A 77 -1.70 -0.70 -10.06
C ALA A 77 -0.79 -1.58 -9.22
N VAL A 78 -0.72 -1.27 -7.92
CA VAL A 78 0.00 -2.10 -6.95
C VAL A 78 -0.85 -2.25 -5.70
N LYS A 79 -0.60 -3.33 -4.97
CA LYS A 79 -1.34 -3.64 -3.75
C LYS A 79 -0.39 -3.61 -2.57
N VAL A 80 -0.84 -3.01 -1.47
CA VAL A 80 -0.11 -2.98 -0.21
C VAL A 80 -0.91 -3.76 0.81
N PHE A 81 -0.31 -4.79 1.39
CA PHE A 81 -0.94 -5.65 2.37
C PHE A 81 -0.24 -5.48 3.71
N LYS A 82 -0.99 -5.09 4.74
CA LYS A 82 -0.48 -4.97 6.10
C LYS A 82 -0.75 -6.25 6.86
N THR A 83 0.28 -6.80 7.45
CA THR A 83 0.15 -7.96 8.35
C THR A 83 1.16 -7.82 9.47
N LYS A 84 1.12 -8.73 10.41
CA LYS A 84 2.09 -8.74 11.51
C LYS A 84 2.93 -10.00 11.45
N ILE A 85 4.16 -9.88 11.94
CA ILE A 85 5.06 -11.03 12.00
C ILE A 85 4.57 -12.00 13.05
N LYS A 86 4.47 -13.26 12.68
CA LYS A 86 4.21 -14.34 13.63
C LYS A 86 5.53 -14.84 14.17
N GLU A 87 5.56 -15.00 15.46
CA GLU A 87 6.71 -15.58 16.14
C GLU A 87 6.43 -17.02 16.54
#